data_cd4b3a1dc26bea39edd6f776625068c0
#
_entry.id   cd4b3a1dc26bea39edd6f776625068c0
#
_cell.length_a   1.000
_cell.length_b   1.000
_cell.length_c   1.000
_cell.angle_alpha   90.00
_cell.angle_beta   90.00
_cell.angle_gamma   90.00
#
_symmetry.space_group_name_H-M   'P 1'
#
loop_
_entity.id
_entity.type
_entity.pdbx_description
1 polymer ?
#
loop_
_entity_poly.entity_id
_entity_poly.type
_entity_poly.pdbx_seq_one_letter_code
_entity_poly.pdbx_strand_id
1 'polypeptide(L)'
;MSEMSEMTDTVGEDRGSRAQERPPKRDRLIDAASQLFYEQGVERTTIADIAAAADVPLGNVYYYFKMKDDIVDAVVSMRTGAIEATHAALAKRYDTPADRLKAMFKSLSGQADVIAQRGCPIGSLCTELSKRVTGPEPNSAKLMQALIDWAEQDFQEMGRSDAHELAIEMVTAYQGTAVLAHATASPELMRREADRIDRWIDELQQCP
;
A
#
# COMPACT_ATOMS: atom_id res chain seq x y z
N MET A 1 3.40 26.13 70.63
CA MET A 1 2.64 27.29 70.16
C MET A 1 3.13 27.61 68.79
N SER A 2 2.44 27.33 67.90
CA SER A 2 1.69 27.80 66.77
C SER A 2 1.74 26.81 65.61
N GLU A 3 0.56 26.35 65.32
CA GLU A 3 0.20 25.57 64.17
C GLU A 3 0.38 26.38 62.89
N MET A 4 0.88 25.71 61.83
CA MET A 4 0.61 26.19 60.46
C MET A 4 0.22 25.00 59.58
N SER A 5 -1.01 25.13 59.13
CA SER A 5 -1.84 24.29 58.33
C SER A 5 -1.21 23.91 57.00
N GLU A 6 -1.24 22.61 56.69
CA GLU A 6 -0.97 22.05 55.39
C GLU A 6 -2.11 22.40 54.42
N MET A 7 -1.79 23.08 53.32
CA MET A 7 -2.62 23.14 52.13
C MET A 7 -2.08 22.17 51.06
N THR A 8 -2.72 21.03 50.95
CA THR A 8 -2.53 20.09 49.86
C THR A 8 -3.30 20.56 48.66
N ASP A 9 -2.58 21.09 47.67
CA ASP A 9 -3.12 21.33 46.31
C ASP A 9 -3.12 20.01 45.52
N THR A 10 -4.31 19.45 45.32
CA THR A 10 -4.57 18.36 44.42
C THR A 10 -4.65 18.89 43.01
N VAL A 11 -3.54 18.77 42.28
CA VAL A 11 -3.54 18.94 40.82
C VAL A 11 -4.25 17.75 40.19
N GLY A 12 -5.47 17.98 39.72
CA GLY A 12 -6.25 17.02 38.95
C GLY A 12 -5.58 16.76 37.59
N GLU A 13 -5.06 15.58 37.41
CA GLU A 13 -4.64 15.08 36.09
C GLU A 13 -5.89 14.83 35.23
N ASP A 14 -6.23 15.79 34.40
CA ASP A 14 -7.15 15.62 33.27
C ASP A 14 -6.48 14.79 32.18
N ARG A 15 -6.49 13.49 32.32
CA ARG A 15 -6.17 12.55 31.25
C ARG A 15 -7.35 12.47 30.28
N GLY A 16 -7.49 13.51 29.46
CA GLY A 16 -8.35 13.48 28.29
C GLY A 16 -7.92 12.36 27.34
N SER A 17 -8.47 11.16 27.56
CA SER A 17 -8.49 10.08 26.58
C SER A 17 -9.10 10.64 25.30
N ARG A 18 -8.27 11.01 24.30
CA ARG A 18 -8.74 11.18 22.92
C ARG A 18 -9.24 9.83 22.45
N ALA A 19 -10.54 9.60 22.60
CA ALA A 19 -11.22 8.52 21.91
C ALA A 19 -10.87 8.69 20.43
N GLN A 20 -10.15 7.73 19.84
CA GLN A 20 -9.88 7.72 18.40
C GLN A 20 -11.23 7.73 17.71
N GLU A 21 -11.54 8.84 17.05
CA GLU A 21 -12.79 9.02 16.33
C GLU A 21 -12.87 7.94 15.25
N ARG A 22 -13.94 7.15 15.29
CA ARG A 22 -14.12 6.00 14.38
C ARG A 22 -14.15 6.52 12.93
N PRO A 23 -13.38 5.94 11.99
CA PRO A 23 -13.34 6.39 10.61
C PRO A 23 -14.75 6.47 9.98
N PRO A 24 -14.96 7.39 9.02
CA PRO A 24 -16.22 7.51 8.30
C PRO A 24 -16.68 6.16 7.72
N LYS A 25 -17.99 5.94 7.64
CA LYS A 25 -18.54 4.67 7.14
C LYS A 25 -18.05 4.33 5.74
N ARG A 26 -17.88 5.34 4.88
CA ARG A 26 -17.37 5.16 3.52
C ARG A 26 -15.95 4.58 3.54
N ASP A 27 -15.09 5.12 4.36
CA ASP A 27 -13.69 4.70 4.44
C ASP A 27 -13.58 3.28 5.02
N ARG A 28 -14.37 2.97 6.04
CA ARG A 28 -14.45 1.60 6.58
C ARG A 28 -14.91 0.57 5.54
N LEU A 29 -15.85 0.95 4.66
CA LEU A 29 -16.29 0.09 3.55
C LEU A 29 -15.15 -0.14 2.55
N ILE A 30 -14.36 0.89 2.23
CA ILE A 30 -13.22 0.79 1.31
C ILE A 30 -12.12 -0.09 1.93
N ASP A 31 -11.79 0.11 3.21
CA ASP A 31 -10.79 -0.68 3.92
C ASP A 31 -11.19 -2.15 4.01
N ALA A 32 -12.44 -2.43 4.40
CA ALA A 32 -12.97 -3.78 4.46
C ALA A 32 -12.97 -4.46 3.07
N ALA A 33 -13.37 -3.73 2.02
CA ALA A 33 -13.33 -4.24 0.65
C ALA A 33 -11.89 -4.54 0.21
N SER A 34 -10.95 -3.63 0.50
CA SER A 34 -9.54 -3.82 0.18
C SER A 34 -8.96 -5.07 0.83
N GLN A 35 -9.33 -5.33 2.08
CA GLN A 35 -8.90 -6.53 2.82
C GLN A 35 -9.53 -7.81 2.22
N LEU A 36 -10.84 -7.82 2.00
CA LEU A 36 -11.55 -8.98 1.45
C LEU A 36 -11.11 -9.29 0.01
N PHE A 37 -10.88 -8.27 -0.82
CA PHE A 37 -10.35 -8.46 -2.18
C PHE A 37 -8.98 -9.13 -2.16
N TYR A 38 -8.14 -8.78 -1.20
CA TYR A 38 -6.83 -9.41 -1.04
C TYR A 38 -6.92 -10.85 -0.49
N GLU A 39 -7.85 -11.12 0.42
CA GLU A 39 -7.97 -12.42 1.08
C GLU A 39 -8.65 -13.48 0.22
N GLN A 40 -9.70 -13.12 -0.49
CA GLN A 40 -10.57 -14.06 -1.21
C GLN A 40 -10.84 -13.70 -2.68
N GLY A 41 -10.35 -12.54 -3.13
CA GLY A 41 -10.54 -12.03 -4.48
C GLY A 41 -11.81 -11.21 -4.66
N VAL A 42 -11.80 -10.38 -5.71
CA VAL A 42 -12.92 -9.48 -6.04
C VAL A 42 -14.18 -10.27 -6.38
N GLU A 43 -14.06 -11.32 -7.20
CA GLU A 43 -15.24 -12.07 -7.66
C GLU A 43 -16.02 -12.71 -6.52
N ARG A 44 -15.33 -13.33 -5.56
CA ARG A 44 -15.95 -14.02 -4.43
C ARG A 44 -16.48 -13.09 -3.33
N THR A 45 -16.08 -11.83 -3.33
CA THR A 45 -16.50 -10.85 -2.33
C THR A 45 -17.82 -10.23 -2.72
N THR A 46 -18.83 -10.31 -1.84
CA THR A 46 -20.12 -9.67 -2.03
C THR A 46 -20.21 -8.32 -1.31
N ILE A 47 -21.15 -7.47 -1.71
CA ILE A 47 -21.44 -6.21 -0.98
C ILE A 47 -21.87 -6.51 0.46
N ALA A 48 -22.56 -7.63 0.70
CA ALA A 48 -22.98 -8.04 2.05
C ALA A 48 -21.76 -8.41 2.93
N ASP A 49 -20.74 -9.09 2.38
CA ASP A 49 -19.52 -9.40 3.09
C ASP A 49 -18.76 -8.12 3.50
N ILE A 50 -18.66 -7.16 2.55
CA ILE A 50 -18.04 -5.85 2.80
C ILE A 50 -18.79 -5.09 3.89
N ALA A 51 -20.12 -5.06 3.83
CA ALA A 51 -20.95 -4.40 4.82
C ALA A 51 -20.75 -4.99 6.22
N ALA A 52 -20.74 -6.32 6.33
CA ALA A 52 -20.50 -7.04 7.57
C ALA A 52 -19.11 -6.77 8.13
N ALA A 53 -18.06 -6.88 7.32
CA ALA A 53 -16.67 -6.64 7.72
C ALA A 53 -16.43 -5.17 8.16
N ALA A 54 -17.12 -4.21 7.50
CA ALA A 54 -17.04 -2.80 7.82
C ALA A 54 -17.88 -2.40 9.06
N ASP A 55 -18.71 -3.31 9.58
CA ASP A 55 -19.75 -3.01 10.59
C ASP A 55 -20.61 -1.82 10.14
N VAL A 56 -21.15 -1.93 8.92
CA VAL A 56 -22.07 -0.96 8.30
C VAL A 56 -23.33 -1.72 7.85
N PRO A 57 -24.53 -1.27 8.22
CA PRO A 57 -25.76 -1.90 7.74
C PRO A 57 -25.80 -1.93 6.21
N LEU A 58 -26.20 -3.07 5.61
CA LEU A 58 -26.19 -3.28 4.15
C LEU A 58 -26.96 -2.18 3.40
N GLY A 59 -28.10 -1.74 3.92
CA GLY A 59 -28.88 -0.64 3.34
C GLY A 59 -28.12 0.69 3.25
N ASN A 60 -27.16 0.92 4.17
CA ASN A 60 -26.34 2.13 4.17
C ASN A 60 -25.23 2.06 3.12
N VAL A 61 -24.81 0.88 2.67
CA VAL A 61 -23.79 0.75 1.62
C VAL A 61 -24.28 1.42 0.35
N TYR A 62 -25.54 1.22 -0.05
CA TYR A 62 -26.14 1.77 -1.26
C TYR A 62 -26.27 3.31 -1.26
N TYR A 63 -26.10 3.94 -0.11
CA TYR A 63 -25.96 5.40 -0.03
C TYR A 63 -24.61 5.86 -0.60
N TYR A 64 -23.54 5.10 -0.38
CA TYR A 64 -22.18 5.44 -0.80
C TYR A 64 -21.81 4.84 -2.16
N PHE A 65 -22.23 3.60 -2.42
CA PHE A 65 -21.85 2.81 -3.59
C PHE A 65 -23.09 2.13 -4.18
N LYS A 66 -23.35 2.36 -5.46
CA LYS A 66 -24.54 1.80 -6.14
C LYS A 66 -24.32 0.37 -6.58
N MET A 67 -23.09 0.03 -6.95
CA MET A 67 -22.68 -1.29 -7.40
C MET A 67 -21.30 -1.66 -6.83
N LYS A 68 -20.92 -2.93 -6.97
CA LYS A 68 -19.63 -3.42 -6.49
C LYS A 68 -18.46 -2.76 -7.22
N ASP A 69 -18.64 -2.42 -8.48
CA ASP A 69 -17.60 -1.76 -9.28
C ASP A 69 -17.24 -0.37 -8.74
N ASP A 70 -18.21 0.38 -8.19
CA ASP A 70 -17.92 1.65 -7.50
C ASP A 70 -16.98 1.45 -6.29
N ILE A 71 -17.12 0.33 -5.59
CA ILE A 71 -16.24 -0.02 -4.46
C ILE A 71 -14.86 -0.43 -4.98
N VAL A 72 -14.79 -1.19 -6.07
CA VAL A 72 -13.53 -1.55 -6.73
C VAL A 72 -12.76 -0.29 -7.13
N ASP A 73 -13.41 0.66 -7.77
CA ASP A 73 -12.82 1.94 -8.17
C ASP A 73 -12.31 2.75 -6.97
N ALA A 74 -13.07 2.74 -5.88
CA ALA A 74 -12.67 3.40 -4.65
C ALA A 74 -11.44 2.72 -4.00
N VAL A 75 -11.35 1.39 -4.02
CA VAL A 75 -10.18 0.63 -3.54
C VAL A 75 -8.95 0.91 -4.41
N VAL A 76 -9.10 0.93 -5.74
CA VAL A 76 -8.01 1.29 -6.66
C VAL A 76 -7.51 2.70 -6.35
N SER A 77 -8.41 3.68 -6.25
CA SER A 77 -8.07 5.07 -5.93
C SER A 77 -7.36 5.21 -4.59
N MET A 78 -7.84 4.52 -3.55
CA MET A 78 -7.24 4.50 -2.21
C MET A 78 -5.81 3.92 -2.27
N ARG A 79 -5.59 2.82 -2.99
CA ARG A 79 -4.26 2.20 -3.11
C ARG A 79 -3.30 3.03 -3.94
N THR A 80 -3.77 3.67 -5.01
CA THR A 80 -2.96 4.63 -5.79
C THR A 80 -2.50 5.80 -4.91
N GLY A 81 -3.43 6.41 -4.18
CA GLY A 81 -3.09 7.49 -3.24
C GLY A 81 -2.14 7.03 -2.12
N ALA A 82 -2.22 5.77 -1.68
CA ALA A 82 -1.28 5.22 -0.69
C ALA A 82 0.15 5.07 -1.26
N ILE A 83 0.30 4.70 -2.54
CA ILE A 83 1.59 4.66 -3.24
C ILE A 83 2.19 6.07 -3.28
N GLU A 84 1.42 7.06 -3.73
CA GLU A 84 1.84 8.46 -3.80
C GLU A 84 2.22 9.03 -2.42
N ALA A 85 1.41 8.75 -1.40
CA ALA A 85 1.69 9.18 -0.02
C ALA A 85 2.96 8.53 0.54
N THR A 86 3.22 7.25 0.20
CA THR A 86 4.44 6.54 0.58
C THR A 86 5.66 7.19 -0.08
N HIS A 87 5.58 7.47 -1.39
CA HIS A 87 6.66 8.19 -2.09
C HIS A 87 6.95 9.55 -1.44
N ALA A 88 5.91 10.35 -1.19
CA ALA A 88 6.06 11.64 -0.53
C ALA A 88 6.66 11.53 0.89
N ALA A 89 6.35 10.46 1.63
CA ALA A 89 6.93 10.20 2.94
C ALA A 89 8.41 9.81 2.85
N LEU A 90 8.78 8.99 1.86
CA LEU A 90 10.16 8.62 1.59
C LEU A 90 10.99 9.82 1.16
N ALA A 91 10.45 10.72 0.30
CA ALA A 91 11.11 11.95 -0.12
C ALA A 91 11.40 12.91 1.06
N LYS A 92 10.60 12.88 2.12
CA LYS A 92 10.87 13.64 3.35
C LYS A 92 11.92 12.99 4.25
N ARG A 93 12.12 11.68 4.14
CA ARG A 93 12.98 10.89 5.03
C ARG A 93 14.37 10.66 4.47
N TYR A 94 14.51 10.59 3.15
CA TYR A 94 15.74 10.25 2.45
C TYR A 94 16.11 11.34 1.45
N ASP A 95 17.30 11.87 1.58
CA ASP A 95 17.79 13.00 0.77
C ASP A 95 18.11 12.58 -0.67
N THR A 96 18.50 11.32 -0.89
CA THR A 96 18.85 10.84 -2.22
C THR A 96 17.76 9.97 -2.84
N PRO A 97 17.52 10.07 -4.16
CA PRO A 97 16.55 9.21 -4.85
C PRO A 97 16.93 7.72 -4.78
N ALA A 98 18.21 7.40 -4.80
CA ALA A 98 18.69 6.02 -4.64
C ALA A 98 18.28 5.42 -3.28
N ASP A 99 18.41 6.19 -2.18
CA ASP A 99 18.00 5.74 -0.85
C ASP A 99 16.48 5.56 -0.75
N ARG A 100 15.69 6.37 -1.47
CA ARG A 100 14.23 6.23 -1.55
C ARG A 100 13.83 4.93 -2.24
N LEU A 101 14.45 4.63 -3.40
CA LEU A 101 14.24 3.37 -4.14
C LEU A 101 14.58 2.15 -3.28
N LYS A 102 15.76 2.16 -2.63
CA LYS A 102 16.18 1.09 -1.72
C LYS A 102 15.23 0.92 -0.53
N ALA A 103 14.83 2.03 0.11
CA ALA A 103 13.93 2.00 1.26
C ALA A 103 12.56 1.42 0.91
N MET A 104 12.03 1.73 -0.27
CA MET A 104 10.79 1.13 -0.76
C MET A 104 10.93 -0.38 -0.91
N PHE A 105 11.96 -0.86 -1.60
CA PHE A 105 12.19 -2.28 -1.80
C PHE A 105 12.40 -3.03 -0.48
N LYS A 106 13.10 -2.42 0.45
CA LYS A 106 13.28 -2.95 1.80
C LYS A 106 11.96 -3.04 2.57
N SER A 107 11.10 -2.05 2.43
CA SER A 107 9.74 -2.07 3.03
C SER A 107 8.90 -3.23 2.45
N LEU A 108 8.98 -3.46 1.14
CA LEU A 108 8.30 -4.57 0.46
C LEU A 108 8.85 -5.92 0.91
N SER A 109 10.17 -6.06 1.08
CA SER A 109 10.78 -7.30 1.61
C SER A 109 10.38 -7.60 3.05
N GLY A 110 10.06 -6.58 3.85
CA GLY A 110 9.48 -6.73 5.18
C GLY A 110 8.12 -7.45 5.20
N GLN A 111 7.43 -7.51 4.06
CA GLN A 111 6.18 -8.23 3.87
C GLN A 111 6.35 -9.60 3.19
N ALA A 112 7.59 -10.09 3.06
CA ALA A 112 7.94 -11.31 2.32
C ALA A 112 7.10 -12.54 2.73
N ASP A 113 6.85 -12.73 4.03
CA ASP A 113 6.07 -13.87 4.53
C ASP A 113 4.59 -13.78 4.10
N VAL A 114 4.00 -12.59 4.15
CA VAL A 114 2.61 -12.35 3.71
C VAL A 114 2.51 -12.49 2.19
N ILE A 115 3.49 -11.99 1.44
CA ILE A 115 3.53 -12.12 -0.03
C ILE A 115 3.68 -13.59 -0.43
N ALA A 116 4.51 -14.36 0.25
CA ALA A 116 4.65 -15.79 -0.01
C ALA A 116 3.35 -16.57 0.26
N GLN A 117 2.55 -16.13 1.23
CA GLN A 117 1.27 -16.79 1.56
C GLN A 117 0.11 -16.35 0.67
N ARG A 118 0.04 -15.08 0.27
CA ARG A 118 -1.16 -14.47 -0.34
C ARG A 118 -0.90 -13.75 -1.68
N GLY A 119 0.35 -13.65 -2.12
CA GLY A 119 0.75 -12.88 -3.31
C GLY A 119 0.91 -11.39 -3.02
N CYS A 120 1.31 -10.63 -4.06
CA CYS A 120 1.37 -9.19 -3.99
C CYS A 120 -0.04 -8.59 -4.00
N PRO A 121 -0.42 -7.74 -3.02
CA PRO A 121 -1.78 -7.17 -2.96
C PRO A 121 -2.13 -6.29 -4.16
N ILE A 122 -1.14 -5.63 -4.78
CA ILE A 122 -1.33 -4.83 -5.99
C ILE A 122 -1.37 -5.74 -7.22
N GLY A 123 -0.39 -6.62 -7.39
CA GLY A 123 -0.29 -7.51 -8.56
C GLY A 123 -1.47 -8.46 -8.68
N SER A 124 -1.94 -9.04 -7.56
CA SER A 124 -3.11 -9.92 -7.53
C SER A 124 -4.38 -9.16 -7.95
N LEU A 125 -4.61 -7.97 -7.39
CA LEU A 125 -5.75 -7.12 -7.73
C LEU A 125 -5.72 -6.72 -9.21
N CYS A 126 -4.57 -6.26 -9.73
CA CYS A 126 -4.41 -5.90 -11.14
C CYS A 126 -4.72 -7.08 -12.07
N THR A 127 -4.19 -8.27 -11.75
CA THR A 127 -4.39 -9.48 -12.56
C THR A 127 -5.87 -9.90 -12.57
N GLU A 128 -6.55 -9.80 -11.44
CA GLU A 128 -7.97 -10.15 -11.35
C GLU A 128 -8.84 -9.13 -12.11
N LEU A 129 -8.59 -7.84 -11.94
CA LEU A 129 -9.34 -6.78 -12.62
C LEU A 129 -9.14 -6.81 -14.14
N SER A 130 -7.93 -7.11 -14.63
CA SER A 130 -7.66 -7.21 -16.08
C SER A 130 -8.46 -8.32 -16.75
N LYS A 131 -8.87 -9.37 -16.02
CA LYS A 131 -9.71 -10.44 -16.56
C LYS A 131 -11.18 -10.08 -16.64
N ARG A 132 -11.62 -9.02 -15.91
CA ARG A 132 -13.02 -8.60 -15.86
C ARG A 132 -13.41 -7.61 -16.96
N VAL A 133 -12.43 -6.92 -17.54
CA VAL A 133 -12.68 -5.78 -18.43
C VAL A 133 -12.58 -6.19 -19.90
N THR A 134 -13.63 -5.84 -20.65
CA THR A 134 -13.67 -5.92 -22.14
C THR A 134 -13.49 -4.54 -22.79
N GLY A 135 -12.86 -3.57 -22.13
CA GLY A 135 -12.76 -2.17 -22.57
C GLY A 135 -11.33 -1.60 -22.51
N PRO A 136 -11.12 -0.39 -23.07
CA PRO A 136 -9.79 0.10 -23.44
C PRO A 136 -8.88 0.59 -22.31
N GLU A 137 -9.34 0.73 -21.07
CA GLU A 137 -8.45 1.08 -19.94
C GLU A 137 -8.96 0.52 -18.60
N PRO A 138 -8.43 -0.63 -18.16
CA PRO A 138 -8.77 -1.12 -16.85
C PRO A 138 -8.17 -0.23 -15.75
N ASN A 139 -8.95 0.09 -14.72
CA ASN A 139 -8.46 0.76 -13.51
C ASN A 139 -7.25 0.05 -12.88
N SER A 140 -7.06 -1.23 -13.20
CA SER A 140 -5.87 -2.01 -12.82
C SER A 140 -4.56 -1.43 -13.37
N ALA A 141 -4.57 -0.83 -14.57
CA ALA A 141 -3.38 -0.21 -15.15
C ALA A 141 -2.88 0.96 -14.29
N LYS A 142 -3.79 1.71 -13.66
CA LYS A 142 -3.44 2.86 -12.81
C LYS A 142 -2.55 2.49 -11.62
N LEU A 143 -2.77 1.32 -11.02
CA LEU A 143 -1.96 0.86 -9.89
C LEU A 143 -0.53 0.51 -10.30
N MET A 144 -0.36 -0.19 -11.42
CA MET A 144 0.97 -0.52 -11.94
C MET A 144 1.67 0.74 -12.45
N GLN A 145 0.93 1.63 -13.14
CA GLN A 145 1.48 2.89 -13.61
C GLN A 145 1.99 3.75 -12.45
N ALA A 146 1.24 3.86 -11.35
CA ALA A 146 1.67 4.61 -10.18
C ALA A 146 2.99 4.09 -9.57
N LEU A 147 3.24 2.78 -9.62
CA LEU A 147 4.51 2.20 -9.17
C LEU A 147 5.65 2.53 -10.15
N ILE A 148 5.37 2.47 -11.46
CA ILE A 148 6.34 2.79 -12.50
C ILE A 148 6.68 4.28 -12.45
N ASP A 149 5.67 5.15 -12.41
CA ASP A 149 5.85 6.61 -12.39
C ASP A 149 6.68 7.06 -11.18
N TRP A 150 6.40 6.46 -10.02
CA TRP A 150 7.19 6.74 -8.83
C TRP A 150 8.67 6.33 -9.00
N ALA A 151 8.95 5.11 -9.47
CA ALA A 151 10.31 4.64 -9.67
C ALA A 151 11.02 5.46 -10.77
N GLU A 152 10.31 5.78 -11.85
CA GLU A 152 10.83 6.61 -12.95
C GLU A 152 11.23 8.01 -12.46
N GLN A 153 10.39 8.64 -11.62
CA GLN A 153 10.73 9.94 -11.04
C GLN A 153 12.05 9.90 -10.25
N ASP A 154 12.23 8.89 -9.40
CA ASP A 154 13.48 8.76 -8.63
C ASP A 154 14.70 8.46 -9.55
N PHE A 155 14.55 7.65 -10.60
CA PHE A 155 15.62 7.44 -11.58
C PHE A 155 15.94 8.70 -12.41
N GLN A 156 14.93 9.51 -12.75
CA GLN A 156 15.13 10.82 -13.38
C GLN A 156 15.90 11.77 -12.46
N GLU A 157 15.58 11.81 -11.17
CA GLU A 157 16.30 12.60 -10.17
C GLU A 157 17.74 12.10 -9.95
N MET A 158 18.04 10.83 -10.23
CA MET A 158 19.41 10.30 -10.30
C MET A 158 20.16 10.74 -11.56
N GLY A 159 19.50 11.42 -12.51
CA GLY A 159 20.09 11.88 -13.77
C GLY A 159 20.10 10.80 -14.86
N ARG A 160 19.31 9.74 -14.74
CA ARG A 160 19.27 8.63 -15.70
C ARG A 160 18.42 9.02 -16.93
N SER A 161 19.00 8.90 -18.12
CA SER A 161 18.27 9.09 -19.39
C SER A 161 17.37 7.91 -19.76
N ASP A 162 17.64 6.73 -19.18
CA ASP A 162 16.90 5.47 -19.32
C ASP A 162 15.96 5.21 -18.12
N ALA A 163 15.53 6.27 -17.42
CA ALA A 163 14.75 6.18 -16.17
C ALA A 163 13.46 5.35 -16.30
N HIS A 164 12.76 5.47 -17.43
CA HIS A 164 11.55 4.71 -17.70
C HIS A 164 11.81 3.21 -17.82
N GLU A 165 12.84 2.83 -18.55
CA GLU A 165 13.25 1.43 -18.72
C GLU A 165 13.69 0.81 -17.37
N LEU A 166 14.46 1.57 -16.58
CA LEU A 166 14.90 1.14 -15.24
C LEU A 166 13.70 0.98 -14.28
N ALA A 167 12.70 1.86 -14.36
CA ALA A 167 11.48 1.75 -13.58
C ALA A 167 10.68 0.49 -13.92
N ILE A 168 10.53 0.19 -15.22
CA ILE A 168 9.88 -1.04 -15.69
C ILE A 168 10.67 -2.27 -15.20
N GLU A 169 12.01 -2.26 -15.33
CA GLU A 169 12.86 -3.37 -14.85
C GLU A 169 12.66 -3.61 -13.36
N MET A 170 12.69 -2.55 -12.54
CA MET A 170 12.52 -2.63 -11.10
C MET A 170 11.13 -3.18 -10.71
N VAL A 171 10.06 -2.67 -11.31
CA VAL A 171 8.69 -3.13 -11.03
C VAL A 171 8.49 -4.57 -11.52
N THR A 172 9.06 -4.93 -12.66
CA THR A 172 9.03 -6.31 -13.20
C THR A 172 9.75 -7.28 -12.28
N ALA A 173 10.94 -6.92 -11.80
CA ALA A 173 11.71 -7.73 -10.85
C ALA A 173 10.91 -8.00 -9.57
N TYR A 174 10.29 -6.96 -9.00
CA TYR A 174 9.44 -7.09 -7.83
C TYR A 174 8.22 -7.99 -8.09
N GLN A 175 7.45 -7.72 -9.14
CA GLN A 175 6.22 -8.45 -9.42
C GLN A 175 6.51 -9.91 -9.80
N GLY A 176 7.56 -10.16 -10.61
CA GLY A 176 7.98 -11.51 -10.96
C GLY A 176 8.40 -12.32 -9.75
N THR A 177 9.19 -11.70 -8.85
CA THR A 177 9.62 -12.35 -7.61
C THR A 177 8.46 -12.61 -6.67
N ALA A 178 7.49 -11.69 -6.56
CA ALA A 178 6.29 -11.88 -5.74
C ALA A 178 5.45 -13.07 -6.24
N VAL A 179 5.29 -13.23 -7.55
CA VAL A 179 4.60 -14.38 -8.15
C VAL A 179 5.34 -15.68 -7.82
N LEU A 180 6.66 -15.72 -7.98
CA LEU A 180 7.47 -16.90 -7.66
C LEU A 180 7.42 -17.23 -6.17
N ALA A 181 7.57 -16.22 -5.30
CA ALA A 181 7.52 -16.40 -3.85
C ALA A 181 6.19 -17.00 -3.40
N HIS A 182 5.08 -16.52 -3.97
CA HIS A 182 3.76 -17.04 -3.68
C HIS A 182 3.56 -18.46 -4.22
N ALA A 183 3.91 -18.71 -5.49
CA ALA A 183 3.73 -20.01 -6.12
C ALA A 183 4.56 -21.13 -5.46
N THR A 184 5.72 -20.78 -4.89
CA THR A 184 6.65 -21.72 -4.23
C THR A 184 6.59 -21.68 -2.71
N ALA A 185 5.72 -20.85 -2.13
CA ALA A 185 5.64 -20.56 -0.68
C ALA A 185 7.02 -20.19 -0.06
N SER A 186 7.86 -19.45 -0.81
CA SER A 186 9.22 -19.13 -0.45
C SER A 186 9.42 -17.61 -0.24
N PRO A 187 9.32 -17.11 1.01
CA PRO A 187 9.54 -15.69 1.31
C PRO A 187 11.00 -15.28 1.09
N GLU A 188 11.92 -16.22 1.10
CA GLU A 188 13.35 -15.98 0.90
C GLU A 188 13.65 -15.38 -0.48
N LEU A 189 12.85 -15.69 -1.51
CA LEU A 189 12.99 -15.09 -2.84
C LEU A 189 12.84 -13.57 -2.78
N MET A 190 11.86 -13.06 -2.02
CA MET A 190 11.66 -11.62 -1.85
C MET A 190 12.84 -10.94 -1.14
N ARG A 191 13.39 -11.58 -0.11
CA ARG A 191 14.54 -11.05 0.63
C ARG A 191 15.79 -10.97 -0.26
N ARG A 192 16.09 -12.05 -0.99
CA ARG A 192 17.22 -12.10 -1.93
C ARG A 192 17.09 -11.08 -3.06
N GLU A 193 15.88 -10.89 -3.56
CA GLU A 193 15.64 -9.90 -4.60
C GLU A 193 15.81 -8.47 -4.07
N ALA A 194 15.40 -8.19 -2.84
CA ALA A 194 15.65 -6.89 -2.22
C ALA A 194 17.16 -6.60 -2.12
N ASP A 195 17.97 -7.58 -1.70
CA ASP A 195 19.41 -7.45 -1.64
C ASP A 195 20.04 -7.28 -3.04
N ARG A 196 19.47 -7.92 -4.08
CA ARG A 196 19.91 -7.76 -5.47
C ARG A 196 19.63 -6.35 -5.98
N ILE A 197 18.42 -5.85 -5.76
CA ILE A 197 18.01 -4.50 -6.18
C ILE A 197 18.82 -3.43 -5.44
N ASP A 198 19.11 -3.63 -4.17
CA ASP A 198 19.95 -2.70 -3.39
C ASP A 198 21.34 -2.53 -4.04
N ARG A 199 22.01 -3.64 -4.39
CA ARG A 199 23.30 -3.60 -5.09
C ARG A 199 23.18 -3.01 -6.50
N TRP A 200 22.15 -3.36 -7.24
CA TRP A 200 21.92 -2.84 -8.59
C TRP A 200 21.77 -1.30 -8.59
N ILE A 201 21.05 -0.74 -7.62
CA ILE A 201 20.93 0.71 -7.47
C ILE A 201 22.29 1.33 -7.14
N ASP A 202 23.14 0.70 -6.31
CA ASP A 202 24.50 1.17 -6.05
C ASP A 202 25.37 1.18 -7.31
N GLU A 203 25.28 0.15 -8.14
CA GLU A 203 25.98 0.08 -9.42
C GLU A 203 25.54 1.20 -10.38
N LEU A 204 24.23 1.49 -10.44
CA LEU A 204 23.70 2.59 -11.27
C LEU A 204 24.20 3.97 -10.85
N GLN A 205 24.51 4.18 -9.56
CA GLN A 205 25.09 5.44 -9.08
C GLN A 205 26.56 5.63 -9.51
N GLN A 206 27.28 4.54 -9.80
CA GLN A 206 28.70 4.57 -10.18
C GLN A 206 28.90 4.72 -11.69
N CYS A 207 27.88 4.46 -12.50
CA CYS A 207 27.89 4.56 -13.96
C CYS A 207 26.88 5.64 -14.41
N PRO A 208 27.35 6.89 -14.61
CA PRO A 208 26.50 7.98 -15.06
C PRO A 208 26.02 7.80 -16.51
#